data_65f65f24860d927bd1706a80942f9989
#
_entry.id   65f65f24860d927bd1706a80942f9989
#
_cell.length_a   1.000
_cell.length_b   1.000
_cell.length_c   1.000
_cell.angle_alpha   90.00
_cell.angle_beta   90.00
_cell.angle_gamma   90.00
#
_symmetry.space_group_name_H-M   'P 1'
#
loop_
_entity.id
_entity.type
_entity.pdbx_description
1 polymer ?
#
loop_
_entity_poly.entity_id
_entity_poly.type
_entity_poly.pdbx_seq_one_letter_code
_entity_poly.pdbx_strand_id
1 'polypeptide(L)'
;YKFIKMASDYFPTKKVTTVTTGAYIDENMIDYLNGISNYGIDLSLITMQEQRESIIPRSERERTLFLLKNGPINKCTLMFTGNLEDLKRDIELLYSLGVEKKAKQILVRRIEHTATSQQRLKVLSQASIDGYERCIEWLSSNYPNIVFTVPVLKDSFRGGSNEYFIEAEEHIARQKMIISGLPKDTIVNLICPMSGYEYFTKAFKDYPNVKTNLIENHLYGGSVTVSGLLNHDDIREQFHPDRNDVMLL
;
A
#
# COMPACT_ATOMS: atom_id res chain seq x y z
N TYR A 1 -3.06 -18.97 -13.92
CA TYR A 1 -4.41 -18.36 -13.88
C TYR A 1 -5.54 -19.34 -13.57
N LYS A 2 -5.35 -20.66 -13.73
CA LYS A 2 -6.32 -21.65 -13.23
C LYS A 2 -6.65 -21.43 -11.75
N PHE A 3 -5.64 -21.11 -10.93
CA PHE A 3 -5.84 -20.81 -9.51
C PHE A 3 -6.70 -19.55 -9.29
N ILE A 4 -6.51 -18.51 -10.10
CA ILE A 4 -7.35 -17.29 -10.03
C ILE A 4 -8.82 -17.64 -10.30
N LYS A 5 -9.09 -18.44 -11.33
CA LYS A 5 -10.46 -18.89 -11.64
C LYS A 5 -11.05 -19.71 -10.49
N MET A 6 -10.28 -20.65 -9.92
CA MET A 6 -10.73 -21.43 -8.76
C MET A 6 -11.06 -20.54 -7.56
N ALA A 7 -10.20 -19.57 -7.24
CA ALA A 7 -10.46 -18.62 -6.16
C ALA A 7 -11.71 -17.77 -6.42
N SER A 8 -11.89 -17.30 -7.64
CA SER A 8 -13.06 -16.55 -8.07
C SER A 8 -14.35 -17.35 -7.94
N ASP A 9 -14.34 -18.62 -8.35
CA ASP A 9 -15.49 -19.51 -8.25
C ASP A 9 -15.83 -19.87 -6.79
N TYR A 10 -14.78 -19.98 -5.95
CA TYR A 10 -14.95 -20.27 -4.52
C TYR A 10 -15.50 -19.07 -3.73
N PHE A 11 -15.15 -17.85 -4.14
CA PHE A 11 -15.57 -16.59 -3.51
C PHE A 11 -16.38 -15.71 -4.47
N PRO A 12 -17.55 -16.14 -4.94
CA PRO A 12 -18.26 -15.45 -6.02
C PRO A 12 -18.73 -14.03 -5.66
N THR A 13 -18.92 -13.75 -4.37
CA THR A 13 -19.38 -12.45 -3.87
C THR A 13 -18.21 -11.53 -3.43
N LYS A 14 -16.97 -12.00 -3.49
CA LYS A 14 -15.79 -11.24 -3.10
C LYS A 14 -14.95 -10.88 -4.32
N LYS A 15 -14.35 -9.70 -4.30
CA LYS A 15 -13.36 -9.34 -5.30
C LYS A 15 -12.09 -10.14 -5.08
N VAL A 16 -11.65 -10.87 -6.10
CA VAL A 16 -10.35 -11.55 -6.14
C VAL A 16 -9.36 -10.64 -6.83
N THR A 17 -8.22 -10.40 -6.23
CA THR A 17 -7.18 -9.54 -6.82
C THR A 17 -5.82 -10.23 -6.83
N THR A 18 -4.97 -9.83 -7.77
CA THR A 18 -3.55 -10.19 -7.77
C THR A 18 -2.71 -8.94 -7.92
N VAL A 19 -1.61 -8.87 -7.16
CA VAL A 19 -0.63 -7.80 -7.26
C VAL A 19 0.45 -8.22 -8.25
N THR A 20 0.76 -7.39 -9.24
CA THR A 20 1.76 -7.68 -10.27
C THR A 20 2.34 -6.39 -10.86
N THR A 21 3.52 -6.50 -11.48
CA THR A 21 4.07 -5.45 -12.35
C THR A 21 3.49 -5.49 -13.77
N GLY A 22 2.76 -6.53 -14.12
CA GLY A 22 2.19 -6.73 -15.45
C GLY A 22 3.16 -7.28 -16.51
N ALA A 23 4.43 -7.45 -16.15
CA ALA A 23 5.51 -7.78 -17.08
C ALA A 23 5.32 -9.08 -17.88
N TYR A 24 4.64 -10.04 -17.28
CA TYR A 24 4.46 -11.38 -17.85
C TYR A 24 3.01 -11.68 -18.28
N ILE A 25 2.14 -10.67 -18.31
CA ILE A 25 0.75 -10.84 -18.72
C ILE A 25 0.66 -10.58 -20.23
N ASP A 26 0.33 -11.61 -20.99
CA ASP A 26 0.11 -11.52 -22.43
C ASP A 26 -1.36 -11.30 -22.81
N GLU A 27 -1.63 -11.08 -24.09
CA GLU A 27 -2.97 -10.79 -24.61
C GLU A 27 -3.97 -11.91 -24.33
N ASN A 28 -3.56 -13.17 -24.53
CA ASN A 28 -4.43 -14.33 -24.28
C ASN A 28 -4.80 -14.44 -22.79
N MET A 29 -3.86 -14.09 -21.91
CA MET A 29 -4.10 -14.05 -20.49
C MET A 29 -5.07 -12.92 -20.11
N ILE A 30 -4.95 -11.76 -20.75
CA ILE A 30 -5.86 -10.63 -20.52
C ILE A 30 -7.29 -11.00 -20.90
N ASP A 31 -7.49 -11.62 -22.07
CA ASP A 31 -8.80 -12.08 -22.52
C ASP A 31 -9.41 -13.09 -21.54
N TYR A 32 -8.61 -14.04 -21.08
CA TYR A 32 -9.04 -14.99 -20.06
C TYR A 32 -9.44 -14.30 -18.74
N LEU A 33 -8.64 -13.36 -18.26
CA LEU A 33 -8.87 -12.65 -17.00
C LEU A 33 -10.08 -11.71 -17.08
N ASN A 34 -10.32 -11.08 -18.22
CA ASN A 34 -11.52 -10.28 -18.46
C ASN A 34 -12.82 -11.11 -18.39
N GLY A 35 -12.75 -12.41 -18.66
CA GLY A 35 -13.87 -13.32 -18.52
C GLY A 35 -14.23 -13.66 -17.06
N ILE A 36 -13.46 -13.21 -16.07
CA ILE A 36 -13.69 -13.48 -14.65
C ILE A 36 -14.31 -12.24 -13.98
N SER A 37 -15.60 -12.26 -13.74
CA SER A 37 -16.41 -11.09 -13.35
C SER A 37 -16.01 -10.42 -12.02
N ASN A 38 -15.54 -11.20 -11.04
CA ASN A 38 -15.13 -10.70 -9.73
C ASN A 38 -13.61 -10.62 -9.55
N TYR A 39 -12.85 -10.62 -10.65
CA TYR A 39 -11.40 -10.49 -10.64
C TYR A 39 -10.93 -9.08 -10.98
N GLY A 40 -9.75 -8.72 -10.50
CA GLY A 40 -9.06 -7.48 -10.86
C GLY A 40 -7.56 -7.53 -10.59
N ILE A 41 -6.82 -6.71 -11.30
CA ILE A 41 -5.36 -6.61 -11.18
C ILE A 41 -5.02 -5.37 -10.38
N ASP A 42 -4.25 -5.55 -9.30
CA ASP A 42 -3.59 -4.49 -8.57
C ASP A 42 -2.19 -4.31 -9.17
N LEU A 43 -2.07 -3.34 -10.06
CA LEU A 43 -0.87 -3.16 -10.90
C LEU A 43 0.12 -2.21 -10.23
N SER A 44 1.35 -2.69 -10.00
CA SER A 44 2.45 -1.90 -9.48
C SER A 44 3.32 -1.41 -10.64
N LEU A 45 3.15 -0.13 -11.03
CA LEU A 45 3.83 0.43 -12.21
C LEU A 45 5.23 0.98 -11.91
N ILE A 46 5.45 1.49 -10.69
CA ILE A 46 6.62 2.31 -10.34
C ILE A 46 6.56 3.63 -11.11
N THR A 47 6.98 3.64 -12.37
CA THR A 47 6.86 4.74 -13.34
C THR A 47 6.72 4.16 -14.74
N MET A 48 6.24 4.95 -15.69
CA MET A 48 6.20 4.63 -17.12
C MET A 48 7.23 5.43 -17.93
N GLN A 49 8.09 6.21 -17.24
CA GLN A 49 9.15 7.00 -17.88
C GLN A 49 10.38 6.14 -18.19
N GLU A 50 11.38 6.74 -18.85
CA GLU A 50 12.60 6.05 -19.30
C GLU A 50 13.37 5.33 -18.18
N GLN A 51 13.34 5.88 -16.94
CA GLN A 51 13.97 5.22 -15.79
C GLN A 51 13.42 3.81 -15.55
N ARG A 52 12.18 3.50 -16.02
CA ARG A 52 11.62 2.17 -15.97
C ARG A 52 12.44 1.16 -16.78
N GLU A 53 13.07 1.58 -17.87
CA GLU A 53 13.85 0.68 -18.74
C GLU A 53 15.10 0.14 -18.04
N SER A 54 15.60 0.82 -17.01
CA SER A 54 16.69 0.32 -16.15
C SER A 54 16.22 -0.75 -15.16
N ILE A 55 14.89 -0.85 -14.93
CA ILE A 55 14.28 -1.76 -13.96
C ILE A 55 13.58 -2.92 -14.68
N ILE A 56 12.87 -2.62 -15.77
CA ILE A 56 12.02 -3.54 -16.52
C ILE A 56 12.35 -3.40 -18.00
N PRO A 57 12.64 -4.49 -18.75
CA PRO A 57 12.95 -4.44 -20.16
C PRO A 57 11.90 -3.70 -20.99
N ARG A 58 12.33 -3.01 -22.04
CA ARG A 58 11.46 -2.21 -22.92
C ARG A 58 10.30 -3.02 -23.49
N SER A 59 10.53 -4.28 -23.86
CA SER A 59 9.48 -5.19 -24.36
C SER A 59 8.32 -5.40 -23.36
N GLU A 60 8.59 -5.25 -22.08
CA GLU A 60 7.57 -5.37 -21.04
C GLU A 60 6.75 -4.08 -20.88
N ARG A 61 7.28 -2.94 -21.33
CA ARG A 61 6.53 -1.66 -21.35
C ARG A 61 5.33 -1.73 -22.29
N GLU A 62 5.51 -2.28 -23.47
CA GLU A 62 4.43 -2.45 -24.45
C GLU A 62 3.32 -3.36 -23.90
N ARG A 63 3.68 -4.47 -23.27
CA ARG A 63 2.74 -5.37 -22.58
C ARG A 63 2.01 -4.66 -21.46
N THR A 64 2.72 -3.87 -20.65
CA THR A 64 2.11 -3.08 -19.57
C THR A 64 1.11 -2.06 -20.13
N LEU A 65 1.45 -1.37 -21.22
CA LEU A 65 0.52 -0.43 -21.90
C LEU A 65 -0.72 -1.16 -22.43
N PHE A 66 -0.51 -2.32 -23.04
CA PHE A 66 -1.63 -3.15 -23.51
C PHE A 66 -2.53 -3.60 -22.36
N LEU A 67 -1.94 -4.04 -21.26
CA LEU A 67 -2.64 -4.43 -20.04
C LEU A 67 -3.42 -3.23 -19.45
N LEU A 68 -2.80 -2.06 -19.34
CA LEU A 68 -3.46 -0.83 -18.87
C LEU A 68 -4.68 -0.47 -19.70
N LYS A 69 -4.58 -0.65 -21.02
CA LYS A 69 -5.66 -0.34 -21.96
C LYS A 69 -6.79 -1.37 -21.92
N ASN A 70 -6.46 -2.66 -21.85
CA ASN A 70 -7.41 -3.74 -22.13
C ASN A 70 -7.69 -4.65 -20.93
N GLY A 71 -6.86 -4.63 -19.89
CA GLY A 71 -6.98 -5.54 -18.74
C GLY A 71 -7.98 -5.10 -17.68
N PRO A 72 -8.36 -6.02 -16.79
CA PRO A 72 -9.29 -5.78 -15.70
C PRO A 72 -8.56 -5.11 -14.51
N ILE A 73 -8.16 -3.85 -14.69
CA ILE A 73 -7.41 -3.11 -13.67
C ILE A 73 -8.34 -2.76 -12.51
N ASN A 74 -7.99 -3.23 -11.30
CA ASN A 74 -8.66 -2.86 -10.07
C ASN A 74 -7.97 -1.69 -9.37
N LYS A 75 -6.63 -1.71 -9.34
CA LYS A 75 -5.83 -0.67 -8.71
C LYS A 75 -4.55 -0.45 -9.51
N CYS A 76 -4.10 0.79 -9.55
CA CYS A 76 -2.85 1.17 -10.18
C CYS A 76 -1.97 1.93 -9.19
N THR A 77 -0.74 1.47 -8.97
CA THR A 77 0.19 2.11 -8.04
C THR A 77 1.37 2.70 -8.80
N LEU A 78 1.54 4.00 -8.67
CA LEU A 78 2.71 4.78 -9.14
C LEU A 78 3.64 5.08 -7.95
N MET A 79 4.92 5.25 -8.25
CA MET A 79 5.92 5.69 -7.28
C MET A 79 6.41 7.10 -7.65
N PHE A 80 6.40 8.02 -6.69
CA PHE A 80 7.09 9.27 -6.83
C PHE A 80 8.60 9.05 -6.66
N THR A 81 9.35 9.24 -7.73
CA THR A 81 10.80 9.00 -7.82
C THR A 81 11.64 10.26 -7.57
N GLY A 82 11.03 11.33 -7.07
CA GLY A 82 11.67 12.62 -6.83
C GLY A 82 11.49 13.64 -7.95
N ASN A 83 10.96 13.23 -9.11
CA ASN A 83 10.67 14.10 -10.24
C ASN A 83 9.14 14.24 -10.42
N LEU A 84 8.61 15.44 -10.16
CA LEU A 84 7.18 15.73 -10.28
C LEU A 84 6.72 15.69 -11.75
N GLU A 85 7.53 16.12 -12.69
CA GLU A 85 7.15 16.14 -14.11
C GLU A 85 7.03 14.70 -14.68
N ASP A 86 7.83 13.77 -14.20
CA ASP A 86 7.70 12.36 -14.56
C ASP A 86 6.39 11.78 -14.03
N LEU A 87 6.01 12.08 -12.79
CA LEU A 87 4.74 11.66 -12.22
C LEU A 87 3.55 12.27 -12.95
N LYS A 88 3.62 13.55 -13.33
CA LYS A 88 2.56 14.20 -14.14
C LYS A 88 2.34 13.44 -15.43
N ARG A 89 3.41 13.15 -16.17
CA ARG A 89 3.34 12.39 -17.43
C ARG A 89 2.78 10.98 -17.21
N ASP A 90 3.12 10.34 -16.10
CA ASP A 90 2.57 9.02 -15.77
C ASP A 90 1.05 9.10 -15.50
N ILE A 91 0.59 10.10 -14.76
CA ILE A 91 -0.83 10.31 -14.48
C ILE A 91 -1.59 10.64 -15.77
N GLU A 92 -1.09 11.57 -16.57
CA GLU A 92 -1.68 11.93 -17.87
C GLU A 92 -1.81 10.70 -18.79
N LEU A 93 -0.79 9.84 -18.81
CA LEU A 93 -0.83 8.58 -19.55
C LEU A 93 -1.97 7.66 -19.05
N LEU A 94 -2.10 7.48 -17.72
CA LEU A 94 -3.18 6.65 -17.16
C LEU A 94 -4.56 7.20 -17.53
N TYR A 95 -4.75 8.51 -17.48
CA TYR A 95 -5.99 9.17 -17.87
C TYR A 95 -6.25 9.04 -19.37
N SER A 96 -5.22 9.21 -20.21
CA SER A 96 -5.35 9.03 -21.67
C SER A 96 -5.74 7.60 -22.08
N LEU A 97 -5.37 6.60 -21.25
CA LEU A 97 -5.74 5.20 -21.43
C LEU A 97 -7.09 4.84 -20.76
N GLY A 98 -7.74 5.79 -20.11
CA GLY A 98 -9.02 5.60 -19.42
C GLY A 98 -8.92 4.74 -18.17
N VAL A 99 -7.74 4.63 -17.56
CA VAL A 99 -7.53 3.81 -16.36
C VAL A 99 -8.34 4.35 -15.18
N GLU A 100 -8.48 5.66 -15.06
CA GLU A 100 -9.28 6.33 -14.01
C GLU A 100 -10.76 5.95 -14.03
N LYS A 101 -11.29 5.48 -15.18
CA LYS A 101 -12.69 5.07 -15.32
C LYS A 101 -12.95 3.62 -14.93
N LYS A 102 -11.92 2.78 -14.97
CA LYS A 102 -12.03 1.34 -14.72
C LYS A 102 -11.34 0.88 -13.43
N ALA A 103 -10.27 1.53 -13.03
CA ALA A 103 -9.61 1.24 -11.78
C ALA A 103 -10.41 1.81 -10.60
N LYS A 104 -10.60 0.99 -9.55
CA LYS A 104 -11.20 1.47 -8.30
C LYS A 104 -10.34 2.56 -7.67
N GLN A 105 -9.01 2.50 -7.87
CA GLN A 105 -8.06 3.39 -7.22
C GLN A 105 -6.79 3.57 -8.06
N ILE A 106 -6.32 4.82 -8.15
CA ILE A 106 -4.94 5.14 -8.52
C ILE A 106 -4.25 5.61 -7.25
N LEU A 107 -3.15 4.95 -6.89
CA LEU A 107 -2.38 5.22 -5.68
C LEU A 107 -0.99 5.74 -6.03
N VAL A 108 -0.57 6.83 -5.40
CA VAL A 108 0.78 7.35 -5.48
C VAL A 108 1.52 7.11 -4.17
N ARG A 109 2.73 6.58 -4.25
CA ARG A 109 3.63 6.34 -3.11
C ARG A 109 4.96 7.02 -3.33
N ARG A 110 5.64 7.38 -2.26
CA ARG A 110 7.06 7.76 -2.31
C ARG A 110 7.92 6.52 -2.54
N ILE A 111 8.92 6.62 -3.40
CA ILE A 111 9.93 5.56 -3.49
C ILE A 111 10.86 5.65 -2.28
N GLU A 112 11.07 4.52 -1.64
CA GLU A 112 11.97 4.35 -0.51
C GLU A 112 12.91 3.18 -0.77
N HIS A 113 14.19 3.37 -0.44
CA HIS A 113 15.16 2.30 -0.48
C HIS A 113 15.21 1.63 0.88
N THR A 114 14.97 0.33 0.89
CA THR A 114 15.08 -0.51 2.08
C THR A 114 16.38 -1.33 2.03
N ALA A 115 16.76 -1.94 3.15
CA ALA A 115 17.92 -2.81 3.20
C ALA A 115 17.83 -3.97 2.19
N THR A 116 16.61 -4.48 1.96
CA THR A 116 16.34 -5.58 1.04
C THR A 116 15.84 -5.13 -0.33
N SER A 117 15.80 -3.82 -0.61
CA SER A 117 15.41 -3.31 -1.94
C SER A 117 16.27 -3.96 -3.02
N GLN A 118 15.60 -4.49 -4.04
CA GLN A 118 16.27 -5.06 -5.19
C GLN A 118 17.24 -4.05 -5.80
N GLN A 119 18.42 -4.49 -6.23
CA GLN A 119 19.44 -3.63 -6.81
C GLN A 119 18.90 -2.82 -8.00
N ARG A 120 17.94 -3.37 -8.74
CA ARG A 120 17.25 -2.66 -9.83
C ARG A 120 16.52 -1.40 -9.36
N LEU A 121 15.89 -1.41 -8.17
CA LEU A 121 15.24 -0.21 -7.61
C LEU A 121 16.23 0.83 -7.10
N LYS A 122 17.45 0.41 -6.71
CA LYS A 122 18.50 1.31 -6.24
C LYS A 122 19.10 2.20 -7.34
N VAL A 123 18.78 1.93 -8.60
CA VAL A 123 19.11 2.79 -9.74
C VAL A 123 18.30 4.10 -9.68
N LEU A 124 17.10 4.06 -9.09
CA LEU A 124 16.28 5.24 -8.87
C LEU A 124 16.74 5.96 -7.58
N SER A 125 16.78 7.27 -7.63
CA SER A 125 17.05 8.07 -6.43
C SER A 125 15.90 7.91 -5.41
N GLN A 126 16.26 7.82 -4.14
CA GLN A 126 15.25 7.89 -3.08
C GLN A 126 14.64 9.30 -3.07
N ALA A 127 13.32 9.38 -3.14
CA ALA A 127 12.62 10.65 -3.10
C ALA A 127 12.68 11.27 -1.70
N SER A 128 13.00 12.55 -1.60
CA SER A 128 12.98 13.27 -0.33
C SER A 128 11.54 13.40 0.22
N ILE A 129 11.41 13.54 1.54
CA ILE A 129 10.12 13.78 2.20
C ILE A 129 9.54 15.10 1.70
N ASP A 130 10.29 16.20 1.75
CA ASP A 130 9.83 17.52 1.30
C ASP A 130 9.42 17.54 -0.18
N GLY A 131 10.14 16.80 -1.03
CA GLY A 131 9.76 16.64 -2.43
C GLY A 131 8.44 15.91 -2.60
N TYR A 132 8.19 14.91 -1.77
CA TYR A 132 6.95 14.17 -1.78
C TYR A 132 5.78 14.97 -1.20
N GLU A 133 5.99 15.78 -0.16
CA GLU A 133 4.96 16.68 0.37
C GLU A 133 4.49 17.68 -0.68
N ARG A 134 5.39 18.31 -1.42
CA ARG A 134 5.04 19.15 -2.58
C ARG A 134 4.27 18.36 -3.66
N CYS A 135 4.62 17.11 -3.86
CA CYS A 135 3.88 16.24 -4.77
C CYS A 135 2.45 16.01 -4.29
N ILE A 136 2.25 15.76 -2.99
CA ILE A 136 0.93 15.58 -2.37
C ILE A 136 0.08 16.84 -2.51
N GLU A 137 0.64 18.03 -2.26
CA GLU A 137 -0.05 19.30 -2.44
C GLU A 137 -0.54 19.48 -3.88
N TRP A 138 0.34 19.18 -4.85
CA TRP A 138 -0.01 19.24 -6.24
C TRP A 138 -1.10 18.22 -6.63
N LEU A 139 -0.99 16.96 -6.16
CA LEU A 139 -1.99 15.92 -6.40
C LEU A 139 -3.36 16.33 -5.84
N SER A 140 -3.40 16.79 -4.60
CA SER A 140 -4.64 17.22 -3.93
C SER A 140 -5.36 18.34 -4.67
N SER A 141 -4.59 19.23 -5.29
CA SER A 141 -5.13 20.39 -6.04
C SER A 141 -5.61 20.02 -7.44
N ASN A 142 -4.98 19.06 -8.12
CA ASN A 142 -5.21 18.77 -9.53
C ASN A 142 -5.94 17.44 -9.78
N TYR A 143 -5.79 16.47 -8.89
CA TYR A 143 -6.32 15.11 -9.02
C TYR A 143 -6.91 14.61 -7.68
N PRO A 144 -8.01 15.18 -7.20
CA PRO A 144 -8.58 14.87 -5.88
C PRO A 144 -8.99 13.41 -5.70
N ASN A 145 -9.16 12.67 -6.81
CA ASN A 145 -9.52 11.25 -6.79
C ASN A 145 -8.31 10.31 -6.73
N ILE A 146 -7.08 10.84 -6.82
CA ILE A 146 -5.87 10.04 -6.64
C ILE A 146 -5.58 9.92 -5.14
N VAL A 147 -5.38 8.69 -4.69
CA VAL A 147 -4.97 8.39 -3.31
C VAL A 147 -3.44 8.43 -3.22
N PHE A 148 -2.92 8.88 -2.11
CA PHE A 148 -1.47 8.89 -1.86
C PHE A 148 -1.18 8.46 -0.42
N THR A 149 0.01 7.88 -0.22
CA THR A 149 0.50 7.57 1.13
C THR A 149 1.26 8.76 1.69
N VAL A 150 1.09 9.06 2.96
CA VAL A 150 1.88 10.10 3.64
C VAL A 150 3.08 9.48 4.34
N PRO A 151 4.22 10.20 4.42
CA PRO A 151 5.46 9.66 5.00
C PRO A 151 5.39 9.44 6.51
N VAL A 152 4.54 10.16 7.21
CA VAL A 152 4.33 10.04 8.67
C VAL A 152 2.84 10.21 8.97
N LEU A 153 2.36 9.41 9.91
CA LEU A 153 0.94 9.30 10.25
C LEU A 153 0.38 10.48 11.02
N LYS A 154 0.59 11.72 10.57
CA LYS A 154 -0.32 12.77 11.05
C LYS A 154 -1.70 12.69 10.39
N ASP A 155 -1.77 12.19 9.16
CA ASP A 155 -2.99 12.03 8.38
C ASP A 155 -2.73 10.97 7.31
N SER A 156 -2.82 9.70 7.64
CA SER A 156 -2.18 8.57 6.94
C SER A 156 -2.57 8.37 5.48
N PHE A 157 -3.72 8.85 5.08
CA PHE A 157 -4.16 8.83 3.68
C PHE A 157 -4.99 10.07 3.42
N ARG A 158 -4.54 10.94 2.53
CA ARG A 158 -5.30 12.07 2.01
C ARG A 158 -5.62 11.83 0.55
N GLY A 159 -6.79 12.29 0.13
CA GLY A 159 -7.24 12.19 -1.26
C GLY A 159 -8.08 10.95 -1.56
N GLY A 160 -8.85 11.03 -2.58
CA GLY A 160 -9.61 10.00 -3.27
C GLY A 160 -10.80 9.40 -2.58
N SER A 161 -10.71 8.94 -1.38
CA SER A 161 -11.85 8.51 -0.59
C SER A 161 -11.54 8.59 0.89
N ASN A 162 -12.52 8.98 1.68
CA ASN A 162 -12.48 8.92 3.14
C ASN A 162 -12.52 7.47 3.67
N GLU A 163 -12.60 6.47 2.80
CA GLU A 163 -12.74 5.06 3.18
C GLU A 163 -11.62 4.59 4.11
N TYR A 164 -10.38 5.03 3.88
CA TYR A 164 -9.25 4.63 4.74
C TYR A 164 -9.29 5.25 6.14
N PHE A 165 -9.84 6.44 6.30
CA PHE A 165 -10.04 7.06 7.62
C PHE A 165 -11.16 6.38 8.38
N ILE A 166 -12.26 6.05 7.72
CA ILE A 166 -13.36 5.29 8.29
C ILE A 166 -12.86 3.92 8.76
N GLU A 167 -12.07 3.22 7.95
CA GLU A 167 -11.45 1.95 8.32
C GLU A 167 -10.53 2.07 9.55
N ALA A 168 -9.73 3.15 9.65
CA ALA A 168 -8.84 3.35 10.80
C ALA A 168 -9.64 3.63 12.08
N GLU A 169 -10.66 4.47 12.03
CA GLU A 169 -11.55 4.75 13.16
C GLU A 169 -12.35 3.51 13.57
N GLU A 170 -12.89 2.77 12.61
CA GLU A 170 -13.58 1.51 12.87
C GLU A 170 -12.63 0.47 13.49
N HIS A 171 -11.40 0.38 13.00
CA HIS A 171 -10.40 -0.52 13.55
C HIS A 171 -10.10 -0.19 15.00
N ILE A 172 -9.89 1.08 15.33
CA ILE A 172 -9.70 1.53 16.71
C ILE A 172 -10.94 1.27 17.56
N ALA A 173 -12.14 1.52 17.05
CA ALA A 173 -13.37 1.24 17.76
C ALA A 173 -13.51 -0.26 18.08
N ARG A 174 -13.16 -1.14 17.15
CA ARG A 174 -13.13 -2.59 17.38
C ARG A 174 -12.09 -2.98 18.43
N GLN A 175 -10.87 -2.43 18.36
CA GLN A 175 -9.85 -2.69 19.36
C GLN A 175 -10.29 -2.23 20.76
N LYS A 176 -10.89 -1.03 20.87
CA LYS A 176 -11.46 -0.53 22.13
C LYS A 176 -12.54 -1.45 22.67
N MET A 177 -13.40 -1.97 21.81
CA MET A 177 -14.43 -2.93 22.19
C MET A 177 -13.83 -4.24 22.73
N ILE A 178 -12.82 -4.79 22.05
CA ILE A 178 -12.11 -5.98 22.49
C ILE A 178 -11.45 -5.73 23.86
N ILE A 179 -10.71 -4.64 24.00
CA ILE A 179 -10.01 -4.27 25.24
C ILE A 179 -10.99 -4.10 26.40
N SER A 180 -12.15 -3.46 26.15
CA SER A 180 -13.19 -3.26 27.17
C SER A 180 -13.84 -4.55 27.63
N GLY A 181 -13.79 -5.62 26.82
CA GLY A 181 -14.26 -6.96 27.16
C GLY A 181 -13.26 -7.82 27.96
N LEU A 182 -12.01 -7.36 28.11
CA LEU A 182 -10.99 -8.08 28.88
C LEU A 182 -11.10 -7.77 30.38
N PRO A 183 -10.58 -8.65 31.28
CA PRO A 183 -10.43 -8.34 32.69
C PRO A 183 -9.64 -7.05 32.87
N LYS A 184 -10.00 -6.22 33.86
CA LYS A 184 -9.42 -4.88 34.07
C LYS A 184 -7.93 -4.88 34.40
N ASP A 185 -7.43 -5.99 34.90
CA ASP A 185 -6.03 -6.24 35.25
C ASP A 185 -5.21 -6.80 34.09
N THR A 186 -5.84 -7.08 32.96
CA THR A 186 -5.16 -7.55 31.76
C THR A 186 -4.35 -6.41 31.13
N ILE A 187 -3.05 -6.62 30.99
CA ILE A 187 -2.18 -5.72 30.22
C ILE A 187 -2.32 -6.05 28.75
N VAL A 188 -2.60 -5.04 27.95
CA VAL A 188 -2.73 -5.14 26.49
C VAL A 188 -1.58 -4.40 25.83
N ASN A 189 -0.81 -5.12 25.05
CA ASN A 189 0.29 -4.57 24.26
C ASN A 189 -0.13 -4.38 22.81
N LEU A 190 -0.23 -3.14 22.36
CA LEU A 190 -0.44 -2.80 20.95
C LEU A 190 0.93 -2.76 20.27
N ILE A 191 1.12 -3.59 19.27
CA ILE A 191 2.34 -3.66 18.48
C ILE A 191 2.18 -2.74 17.28
N CYS A 192 2.98 -1.70 17.21
CA CYS A 192 2.82 -0.64 16.22
C CYS A 192 4.12 -0.38 15.46
N PRO A 193 4.06 -0.23 14.14
CA PRO A 193 5.16 0.32 13.37
C PRO A 193 5.28 1.84 13.60
N MET A 194 6.37 2.42 13.15
CA MET A 194 6.64 3.86 13.28
C MET A 194 5.46 4.73 12.81
N SER A 195 4.82 4.35 11.70
CA SER A 195 3.71 5.10 11.13
C SER A 195 2.44 5.09 11.98
N GLY A 196 2.22 4.07 12.81
CA GLY A 196 1.03 3.93 13.66
C GLY A 196 1.24 4.41 15.09
N TYR A 197 2.47 4.48 15.55
CA TYR A 197 2.80 4.59 16.97
C TYR A 197 2.17 5.82 17.65
N GLU A 198 2.36 7.02 17.12
CA GLU A 198 1.80 8.25 17.71
C GLU A 198 0.26 8.23 17.71
N TYR A 199 -0.32 7.73 16.61
CA TYR A 199 -1.76 7.66 16.45
C TYR A 199 -2.41 6.73 17.47
N PHE A 200 -1.87 5.50 17.61
CA PHE A 200 -2.36 4.54 18.59
C PHE A 200 -2.10 5.00 20.02
N THR A 201 -0.93 5.56 20.31
CA THR A 201 -0.61 6.12 21.63
C THR A 201 -1.63 7.20 22.03
N LYS A 202 -2.00 8.09 21.10
CA LYS A 202 -3.03 9.10 21.32
C LYS A 202 -4.44 8.50 21.48
N ALA A 203 -4.79 7.51 20.65
CA ALA A 203 -6.11 6.89 20.66
C ALA A 203 -6.40 6.11 21.94
N PHE A 204 -5.36 5.56 22.58
CA PHE A 204 -5.47 4.73 23.79
C PHE A 204 -4.92 5.38 25.06
N LYS A 205 -4.63 6.68 25.05
CA LYS A 205 -4.06 7.42 26.19
C LYS A 205 -4.88 7.30 27.49
N ASP A 206 -6.19 7.11 27.39
CA ASP A 206 -7.12 7.00 28.52
C ASP A 206 -7.33 5.54 28.99
N TYR A 207 -6.57 4.57 28.44
CA TYR A 207 -6.60 3.16 28.78
C TYR A 207 -5.33 2.77 29.54
N PRO A 208 -5.34 2.80 30.89
CA PRO A 208 -4.12 2.63 31.69
C PRO A 208 -3.48 1.25 31.59
N ASN A 209 -4.25 0.25 31.17
CA ASN A 209 -3.80 -1.11 30.94
C ASN A 209 -3.34 -1.38 29.51
N VAL A 210 -3.34 -0.35 28.64
CA VAL A 210 -2.87 -0.48 27.26
C VAL A 210 -1.50 0.15 27.11
N LYS A 211 -0.55 -0.60 26.59
CA LYS A 211 0.80 -0.16 26.24
C LYS A 211 0.99 -0.17 24.74
N THR A 212 1.42 0.94 24.17
CA THR A 212 1.78 1.02 22.75
C THR A 212 3.27 0.76 22.62
N ASN A 213 3.63 -0.26 21.85
CA ASN A 213 5.00 -0.69 21.64
C ASN A 213 5.42 -0.41 20.20
N LEU A 214 6.42 0.45 20.02
CA LEU A 214 7.03 0.71 18.73
C LEU A 214 7.91 -0.46 18.32
N ILE A 215 7.68 -0.99 17.13
CA ILE A 215 8.54 -2.00 16.51
C ILE A 215 9.09 -1.42 15.19
N GLU A 216 10.39 -1.41 15.08
CA GLU A 216 11.08 -1.03 13.86
C GLU A 216 11.18 -2.21 12.90
N ASN A 217 11.01 -1.94 11.62
CA ASN A 217 11.16 -2.97 10.59
C ASN A 217 12.63 -3.13 10.21
N HIS A 218 13.29 -4.16 10.70
CA HIS A 218 14.69 -4.43 10.38
C HIS A 218 14.84 -5.21 9.06
N LEU A 219 13.88 -6.08 8.74
CA LEU A 219 13.93 -6.88 7.51
C LEU A 219 13.96 -6.01 6.25
N TYR A 220 13.10 -4.99 6.19
CA TYR A 220 13.04 -4.08 5.04
C TYR A 220 13.77 -2.75 5.27
N GLY A 221 14.40 -2.60 6.44
CA GLY A 221 15.04 -1.35 6.87
C GLY A 221 14.04 -0.35 7.47
N GLY A 222 14.53 0.53 8.35
CA GLY A 222 13.70 1.46 9.15
C GLY A 222 12.87 2.47 8.34
N SER A 223 13.05 2.55 7.03
CA SER A 223 12.22 3.35 6.13
C SER A 223 10.85 2.75 5.84
N VAL A 224 10.67 1.45 6.09
CA VAL A 224 9.37 0.78 5.93
C VAL A 224 8.62 0.84 7.26
N THR A 225 7.56 1.63 7.28
CA THR A 225 6.89 2.03 8.52
C THR A 225 5.47 1.45 8.66
N VAL A 226 5.06 0.50 7.80
CA VAL A 226 3.71 -0.06 7.77
C VAL A 226 3.62 -1.39 8.51
N SER A 227 2.53 -1.60 9.27
CA SER A 227 2.33 -2.79 10.12
C SER A 227 2.32 -4.11 9.34
N GLY A 228 1.72 -4.14 8.16
CA GLY A 228 1.63 -5.36 7.34
C GLY A 228 2.96 -5.90 6.82
N LEU A 229 4.08 -5.21 7.07
CA LEU A 229 5.42 -5.64 6.70
C LEU A 229 6.32 -5.93 7.91
N LEU A 230 5.81 -5.80 9.15
CA LEU A 230 6.51 -6.31 10.33
C LEU A 230 6.55 -7.84 10.27
N ASN A 231 7.71 -8.41 10.48
CA ASN A 231 7.85 -9.86 10.53
C ASN A 231 7.98 -10.36 11.98
N HIS A 232 7.91 -11.65 12.14
CA HIS A 232 8.02 -12.31 13.45
C HIS A 232 9.35 -12.00 14.16
N ASP A 233 10.46 -11.92 13.41
CA ASP A 233 11.78 -11.70 14.01
C ASP A 233 11.91 -10.26 14.49
N ASP A 234 11.41 -9.27 13.73
CA ASP A 234 11.36 -7.87 14.19
C ASP A 234 10.63 -7.74 15.53
N ILE A 235 9.46 -8.42 15.65
CA ILE A 235 8.67 -8.37 16.88
C ILE A 235 9.39 -9.10 18.01
N ARG A 236 9.90 -10.30 17.77
CA ARG A 236 10.56 -11.12 18.78
C ARG A 236 11.83 -10.50 19.35
N GLU A 237 12.58 -9.78 18.51
CA GLU A 237 13.84 -9.14 18.94
C GLU A 237 13.60 -7.88 19.77
N GLN A 238 12.51 -7.16 19.52
CA GLN A 238 12.26 -5.85 20.12
C GLN A 238 11.19 -5.87 21.21
N PHE A 239 10.41 -6.94 21.31
CA PHE A 239 9.30 -7.01 22.26
C PHE A 239 9.26 -8.35 22.98
N HIS A 240 9.25 -8.28 24.31
CA HIS A 240 9.21 -9.43 25.21
C HIS A 240 8.02 -9.27 26.17
N PRO A 241 6.82 -9.81 25.80
CA PRO A 241 5.65 -9.73 26.65
C PRO A 241 5.79 -10.61 27.91
N ASP A 242 5.14 -10.19 28.97
CA ASP A 242 4.90 -11.08 30.10
C ASP A 242 3.93 -12.20 29.72
N ARG A 243 4.00 -13.34 30.42
CA ARG A 243 3.28 -14.57 30.05
C ARG A 243 1.75 -14.40 29.96
N ASN A 244 1.19 -13.42 30.68
CA ASN A 244 -0.26 -13.17 30.75
C ASN A 244 -0.68 -11.94 29.95
N ASP A 245 0.24 -11.30 29.22
CA ASP A 245 -0.09 -10.14 28.40
C ASP A 245 -0.84 -10.54 27.14
N VAL A 246 -1.77 -9.71 26.73
CA VAL A 246 -2.46 -9.82 25.43
C VAL A 246 -1.71 -8.97 24.41
N MET A 247 -1.43 -9.54 23.24
CA MET A 247 -0.87 -8.80 22.10
C MET A 247 -1.96 -8.54 21.07
N LEU A 248 -2.01 -7.31 20.59
CA LEU A 248 -2.81 -6.89 19.43
C LEU A 248 -1.90 -6.27 18.36
N LEU A 249 -2.09 -6.68 17.11
CA LEU A 249 -1.39 -6.19 15.93
C LEU A 249 -2.30 -5.25 15.12
#